data_a8595d963822db92fca61e841d374b08
#
_entry.id   a8595d963822db92fca61e841d374b08
#
_cell.length_a   1.000
_cell.length_b   1.000
_cell.length_c   1.000
_cell.angle_alpha   90.00
_cell.angle_beta   90.00
_cell.angle_gamma   90.00
#
_symmetry.space_group_name_H-M   'P 1'
#
loop_
_entity.id
_entity.type
_entity.pdbx_description
1 polymer ?
#
loop_
_entity_poly.entity_id
_entity_poly.type
_entity_poly.pdbx_seq_one_letter_code
_entity_poly.pdbx_strand_id
1 'polypeptide(L)'
;MSYLLQLIEQYGLVVVFVNVFVEQAGAPVPAYPTLIITGAMAGSDTYSTPMLLLAAVSAALLADLGWYVAGRRYGRKVMSTLCRVSLSPDSCVRQTESIYLRWGPVSLVVAKFIPGFASVASALAGTTGTRAGSFLFFDGLGAALWAGLAIFLGSLFSTDIDNLLSVLEQFGKGGTLLLLAAFVIFLATKWWQRYRFLKALRMARISVDELYRLLQQGELPTIVDVRSPLSQKAGRIPGAVAISDEEIQTFVAAVSSDHEVIVYCACPNEVSAARVAKQLRQRGYHRVRPLHGGIDAWIEAGYALELDPIETQSPPHEARSA
;
A
#
# COMPACT_ATOMS: atom_id res chain seq x y z
N MET A 1 19.99 -27.89 -4.55
CA MET A 1 19.47 -27.78 -3.18
C MET A 1 20.58 -27.85 -2.12
N SER A 2 21.53 -28.76 -2.24
CA SER A 2 22.70 -28.86 -1.32
C SER A 2 23.50 -27.56 -1.15
N TYR A 3 23.71 -26.79 -2.21
CA TYR A 3 24.48 -25.55 -2.15
C TYR A 3 23.77 -24.43 -1.37
N LEU A 4 22.45 -24.35 -1.45
CA LEU A 4 21.64 -23.40 -0.67
C LEU A 4 21.64 -23.77 0.83
N LEU A 5 21.54 -25.06 1.15
CA LEU A 5 21.63 -25.54 2.53
C LEU A 5 23.00 -25.26 3.12
N GLN A 6 24.10 -25.52 2.36
CA GLN A 6 25.46 -25.18 2.80
C GLN A 6 25.66 -23.68 3.01
N LEU A 7 25.07 -22.83 2.14
CA LEU A 7 25.08 -21.38 2.32
C LEU A 7 24.30 -20.95 3.57
N ILE A 8 23.17 -21.60 3.84
CA ILE A 8 22.38 -21.33 5.06
C ILE A 8 23.18 -21.80 6.29
N GLU A 9 23.81 -22.96 6.28
CA GLU A 9 24.64 -23.45 7.40
C GLU A 9 25.82 -22.52 7.70
N GLN A 10 26.46 -21.96 6.67
CA GLN A 10 27.67 -21.15 6.83
C GLN A 10 27.35 -19.67 7.07
N TYR A 11 26.28 -19.14 6.43
CA TYR A 11 25.95 -17.72 6.41
C TYR A 11 24.49 -17.42 6.82
N GLY A 12 23.83 -18.31 7.55
CA GLY A 12 22.38 -18.24 7.82
C GLY A 12 21.89 -16.91 8.33
N LEU A 13 22.63 -16.28 9.26
CA LEU A 13 22.27 -14.93 9.76
C LEU A 13 22.32 -13.88 8.66
N VAL A 14 23.31 -13.94 7.76
CA VAL A 14 23.44 -12.99 6.63
C VAL A 14 22.34 -13.25 5.60
N VAL A 15 22.05 -14.53 5.33
CA VAL A 15 20.99 -14.92 4.40
C VAL A 15 19.64 -14.44 4.91
N VAL A 16 19.35 -14.65 6.20
CA VAL A 16 18.12 -14.14 6.85
C VAL A 16 18.06 -12.63 6.76
N PHE A 17 19.13 -11.94 7.14
CA PHE A 17 19.17 -10.48 7.10
C PHE A 17 18.90 -9.94 5.69
N VAL A 18 19.63 -10.42 4.68
CA VAL A 18 19.50 -9.96 3.30
C VAL A 18 18.13 -10.28 2.74
N ASN A 19 17.62 -11.51 2.99
CA ASN A 19 16.31 -11.93 2.48
C ASN A 19 15.18 -11.07 3.08
N VAL A 20 15.17 -10.89 4.41
CA VAL A 20 14.19 -10.04 5.10
C VAL A 20 14.30 -8.58 4.64
N PHE A 21 15.53 -8.06 4.53
CA PHE A 21 15.74 -6.68 4.05
C PHE A 21 15.18 -6.47 2.64
N VAL A 22 15.45 -7.39 1.72
CA VAL A 22 15.01 -7.32 0.33
C VAL A 22 13.48 -7.43 0.22
N GLU A 23 12.85 -8.33 0.99
CA GLU A 23 11.39 -8.43 1.05
C GLU A 23 10.75 -7.15 1.58
N GLN A 24 11.24 -6.62 2.72
CA GLN A 24 10.69 -5.41 3.35
C GLN A 24 10.99 -4.16 2.53
N ALA A 25 12.06 -4.16 1.73
CA ALA A 25 12.32 -3.12 0.73
C ALA A 25 11.34 -3.15 -0.45
N GLY A 26 10.48 -4.18 -0.54
CA GLY A 26 9.39 -4.26 -1.53
C GLY A 26 9.62 -5.24 -2.67
N ALA A 27 10.70 -6.02 -2.64
CA ALA A 27 10.90 -7.08 -3.64
C ALA A 27 9.95 -8.27 -3.38
N PRO A 28 9.46 -8.95 -4.42
CA PRO A 28 8.54 -10.07 -4.29
C PRO A 28 9.30 -11.37 -3.94
N VAL A 29 10.19 -11.31 -2.94
CA VAL A 29 10.97 -12.45 -2.46
C VAL A 29 10.44 -12.81 -1.07
N PRO A 30 9.80 -13.98 -0.88
CA PRO A 30 9.21 -14.33 0.41
C PRO A 30 10.29 -14.68 1.44
N ALA A 31 10.38 -13.96 2.57
CA ALA A 31 11.30 -14.25 3.65
C ALA A 31 10.73 -15.23 4.68
N TYR A 32 9.42 -15.38 4.73
CA TYR A 32 8.78 -16.28 5.72
C TYR A 32 9.25 -17.73 5.64
N PRO A 33 9.39 -18.37 4.45
CA PRO A 33 9.97 -19.70 4.34
C PRO A 33 11.42 -19.78 4.85
N THR A 34 12.23 -18.77 4.58
CA THR A 34 13.62 -18.70 5.07
C THR A 34 13.67 -18.65 6.59
N LEU A 35 12.79 -17.86 7.22
CA LEU A 35 12.68 -17.75 8.67
C LEU A 35 12.20 -19.06 9.31
N ILE A 36 11.28 -19.79 8.69
CA ILE A 36 10.83 -21.11 9.17
C ILE A 36 11.98 -22.13 9.10
N ILE A 37 12.67 -22.20 7.96
CA ILE A 37 13.79 -23.16 7.78
C ILE A 37 14.91 -22.85 8.79
N THR A 38 15.34 -21.62 8.91
CA THR A 38 16.40 -21.23 9.86
C THR A 38 15.94 -21.36 11.31
N GLY A 39 14.65 -21.17 11.59
CA GLY A 39 14.04 -21.44 12.89
C GLY A 39 14.06 -22.93 13.27
N ALA A 40 13.81 -23.82 12.31
CA ALA A 40 13.93 -25.26 12.52
C ALA A 40 15.37 -25.67 12.79
N MET A 41 16.35 -25.08 12.06
CA MET A 41 17.78 -25.30 12.29
C MET A 41 18.27 -24.75 13.65
N ALA A 42 17.67 -23.66 14.14
CA ALA A 42 17.93 -23.10 15.47
C ALA A 42 17.44 -24.05 16.58
N GLY A 43 16.34 -24.76 16.35
CA GLY A 43 15.85 -25.82 17.27
C GLY A 43 16.80 -27.00 17.42
N SER A 44 17.73 -27.21 16.48
CA SER A 44 18.80 -28.24 16.53
C SER A 44 20.18 -27.68 16.95
N ASP A 45 20.20 -26.55 17.69
CA ASP A 45 21.40 -25.88 18.20
C ASP A 45 22.39 -25.35 17.14
N THR A 46 22.02 -25.35 15.86
CA THR A 46 22.85 -24.81 14.76
C THR A 46 22.98 -23.30 14.83
N TYR A 47 21.90 -22.61 15.25
CA TYR A 47 21.84 -21.14 15.39
C TYR A 47 21.21 -20.72 16.71
N SER A 48 21.67 -19.59 17.22
CA SER A 48 21.02 -18.94 18.37
C SER A 48 19.70 -18.26 17.90
N THR A 49 18.56 -18.74 18.41
CA THR A 49 17.24 -18.17 18.15
C THR A 49 17.19 -16.64 18.38
N PRO A 50 17.76 -16.09 19.48
CA PRO A 50 17.81 -14.64 19.68
C PRO A 50 18.60 -13.89 18.59
N MET A 51 19.68 -14.46 18.07
CA MET A 51 20.47 -13.83 16.99
C MET A 51 19.72 -13.83 15.66
N LEU A 52 18.98 -14.90 15.34
CA LEU A 52 18.12 -14.95 14.18
C LEU A 52 17.02 -13.90 14.26
N LEU A 53 16.36 -13.78 15.41
CA LEU A 53 15.34 -12.78 15.63
C LEU A 53 15.90 -11.37 15.51
N LEU A 54 17.06 -11.10 16.12
CA LEU A 54 17.73 -9.81 16.04
C LEU A 54 18.10 -9.45 14.60
N ALA A 55 18.65 -10.39 13.83
CA ALA A 55 18.99 -10.20 12.43
C ALA A 55 17.74 -9.87 11.59
N ALA A 56 16.66 -10.63 11.77
CA ALA A 56 15.40 -10.37 11.06
C ALA A 56 14.77 -9.03 11.41
N VAL A 57 14.68 -8.69 12.70
CA VAL A 57 14.11 -7.42 13.17
C VAL A 57 14.95 -6.23 12.72
N SER A 58 16.27 -6.32 12.81
CA SER A 58 17.16 -5.23 12.36
C SER A 58 17.07 -5.02 10.85
N ALA A 59 17.00 -6.08 10.06
CA ALA A 59 16.83 -6.01 8.62
C ALA A 59 15.49 -5.35 8.24
N ALA A 60 14.39 -5.76 8.88
CA ALA A 60 13.07 -5.20 8.67
C ALA A 60 13.03 -3.70 9.02
N LEU A 61 13.52 -3.34 10.23
CA LEU A 61 13.57 -1.95 10.67
C LEU A 61 14.40 -1.05 9.74
N LEU A 62 15.53 -1.54 9.23
CA LEU A 62 16.37 -0.75 8.31
C LEU A 62 15.66 -0.48 6.98
N ALA A 63 15.00 -1.49 6.42
CA ALA A 63 14.23 -1.34 5.18
C ALA A 63 13.04 -0.38 5.36
N ASP A 64 12.28 -0.55 6.44
CA ASP A 64 11.11 0.26 6.74
C ASP A 64 11.45 1.68 7.17
N LEU A 65 12.57 1.88 7.85
CA LEU A 65 13.11 3.21 8.14
C LEU A 65 13.43 3.96 6.84
N GLY A 66 13.94 3.26 5.83
CA GLY A 66 14.14 3.83 4.49
C GLY A 66 12.83 4.35 3.91
N TRP A 67 11.74 3.57 3.98
CA TRP A 67 10.40 3.98 3.52
C TRP A 67 9.82 5.12 4.37
N TYR A 68 9.98 5.07 5.70
CA TYR A 68 9.56 6.14 6.61
C TYR A 68 10.24 7.47 6.27
N VAL A 69 11.58 7.47 6.11
CA VAL A 69 12.35 8.66 5.76
C VAL A 69 11.98 9.17 4.37
N ALA A 70 11.83 8.27 3.40
CA ALA A 70 11.38 8.62 2.07
C ALA A 70 9.98 9.26 2.10
N GLY A 71 9.04 8.67 2.83
CA GLY A 71 7.69 9.22 3.05
C GLY A 71 7.73 10.60 3.67
N ARG A 72 8.56 10.80 4.71
CA ARG A 72 8.71 12.08 5.41
C ARG A 72 9.32 13.17 4.54
N ARG A 73 10.26 12.81 3.65
CA ARG A 73 10.99 13.78 2.82
C ARG A 73 10.29 14.08 1.50
N TYR A 74 9.69 13.09 0.88
CA TYR A 74 9.11 13.20 -0.47
C TYR A 74 7.58 13.11 -0.47
N GLY A 75 6.96 12.76 0.65
CA GLY A 75 5.52 12.79 0.86
C GLY A 75 4.73 12.08 -0.25
N ARG A 76 3.87 12.83 -0.92
CA ARG A 76 2.97 12.32 -1.97
C ARG A 76 3.68 11.61 -3.13
N LYS A 77 4.92 12.03 -3.49
CA LYS A 77 5.67 11.39 -4.58
C LYS A 77 6.02 9.94 -4.29
N VAL A 78 6.37 9.61 -3.04
CA VAL A 78 6.67 8.22 -2.62
C VAL A 78 5.41 7.38 -2.70
N MET A 79 4.28 7.89 -2.20
CA MET A 79 3.00 7.18 -2.26
C MET A 79 2.58 6.89 -3.70
N SER A 80 2.72 7.87 -4.62
CA SER A 80 2.41 7.66 -6.04
C SER A 80 3.34 6.63 -6.69
N THR A 81 4.63 6.59 -6.30
CA THR A 81 5.59 5.61 -6.80
C THR A 81 5.25 4.20 -6.31
N LEU A 82 4.94 4.03 -5.01
CA LEU A 82 4.48 2.77 -4.45
C LEU A 82 3.20 2.28 -5.14
N CYS A 83 2.24 3.18 -5.40
CA CYS A 83 1.05 2.86 -6.18
C CYS A 83 1.37 2.39 -7.61
N ARG A 84 2.38 2.97 -8.25
CA ARG A 84 2.78 2.61 -9.60
C ARG A 84 3.40 1.21 -9.69
N VAL A 85 4.20 0.85 -8.69
CA VAL A 85 4.90 -0.44 -8.62
C VAL A 85 3.98 -1.56 -8.11
N SER A 86 3.04 -1.25 -7.22
CA SER A 86 2.12 -2.23 -6.66
C SER A 86 1.22 -2.90 -7.72
N LEU A 87 1.02 -4.20 -7.59
CA LEU A 87 0.11 -4.98 -8.46
C LEU A 87 -1.38 -4.64 -8.24
N SER A 88 -1.72 -4.00 -7.09
CA SER A 88 -3.07 -3.54 -6.77
C SER A 88 -3.01 -2.13 -6.18
N PRO A 89 -2.68 -1.11 -7.00
CA PRO A 89 -2.21 0.18 -6.53
C PRO A 89 -3.24 0.94 -5.67
N ASP A 90 -4.51 0.93 -6.07
CA ASP A 90 -5.51 1.81 -5.43
C ASP A 90 -6.10 1.23 -4.15
N SER A 91 -6.40 -0.07 -4.14
CA SER A 91 -7.01 -0.72 -2.97
C SER A 91 -6.03 -0.82 -1.82
N CYS A 92 -4.75 -1.11 -2.12
CA CYS A 92 -3.73 -1.27 -1.09
C CYS A 92 -3.46 0.04 -0.35
N VAL A 93 -3.22 1.14 -1.08
CA VAL A 93 -2.91 2.44 -0.45
C VAL A 93 -4.10 3.01 0.29
N ARG A 94 -5.29 3.03 -0.32
CA ARG A 94 -6.52 3.54 0.34
C ARG A 94 -6.86 2.73 1.59
N GLN A 95 -6.76 1.40 1.51
CA GLN A 95 -7.03 0.54 2.66
C GLN A 95 -5.99 0.71 3.76
N THR A 96 -4.71 0.80 3.43
CA THR A 96 -3.64 1.07 4.40
C THR A 96 -3.83 2.44 5.04
N GLU A 97 -4.15 3.47 4.23
CA GLU A 97 -4.38 4.84 4.71
C GLU A 97 -5.58 4.89 5.65
N SER A 98 -6.71 4.25 5.31
CA SER A 98 -7.89 4.21 6.18
C SER A 98 -7.62 3.49 7.51
N ILE A 99 -6.87 2.38 7.48
CA ILE A 99 -6.46 1.65 8.68
C ILE A 99 -5.52 2.52 9.52
N TYR A 100 -4.55 3.16 8.88
CA TYR A 100 -3.58 4.02 9.57
C TYR A 100 -4.24 5.24 10.22
N LEU A 101 -5.17 5.89 9.53
CA LEU A 101 -5.92 7.02 10.08
C LEU A 101 -6.78 6.63 11.28
N ARG A 102 -7.31 5.41 11.28
CA ARG A 102 -8.16 4.89 12.37
C ARG A 102 -7.37 4.41 13.57
N TRP A 103 -6.26 3.70 13.35
CA TRP A 103 -5.50 3.00 14.40
C TRP A 103 -4.15 3.64 14.70
N GLY A 104 -3.74 4.63 13.90
CA GLY A 104 -2.45 5.30 14.06
C GLY A 104 -1.26 4.35 13.93
N PRO A 105 -0.17 4.61 14.67
CA PRO A 105 1.06 3.82 14.60
C PRO A 105 0.90 2.34 14.97
N VAL A 106 -0.15 1.97 15.74
CA VAL A 106 -0.45 0.56 16.10
C VAL A 106 -0.70 -0.29 14.84
N SER A 107 -1.20 0.32 13.76
CA SER A 107 -1.42 -0.37 12.48
C SER A 107 -0.14 -0.95 11.86
N LEU A 108 1.05 -0.42 12.20
CA LEU A 108 2.34 -0.94 11.74
C LEU A 108 2.57 -2.38 12.19
N VAL A 109 2.10 -2.74 13.38
CA VAL A 109 2.20 -4.11 13.90
C VAL A 109 1.44 -5.10 13.01
N VAL A 110 0.22 -4.74 12.61
CA VAL A 110 -0.64 -5.58 11.77
C VAL A 110 -0.17 -5.59 10.32
N ALA A 111 0.40 -4.48 9.86
CA ALA A 111 0.87 -4.32 8.48
C ALA A 111 1.91 -5.36 8.07
N LYS A 112 2.74 -5.86 9.02
CA LYS A 112 3.75 -6.90 8.76
C LYS A 112 3.16 -8.24 8.33
N PHE A 113 1.93 -8.54 8.73
CA PHE A 113 1.25 -9.79 8.38
C PHE A 113 0.51 -9.74 7.04
N ILE A 114 0.43 -8.57 6.41
CA ILE A 114 -0.28 -8.37 5.15
C ILE A 114 0.75 -8.07 4.05
N PRO A 115 0.92 -8.96 3.05
CA PRO A 115 1.91 -8.75 1.98
C PRO A 115 1.74 -7.41 1.26
N GLY A 116 2.83 -6.63 1.15
CA GLY A 116 2.85 -5.32 0.49
C GLY A 116 2.29 -4.15 1.31
N PHE A 117 1.75 -4.39 2.52
CA PHE A 117 1.27 -3.33 3.41
C PHE A 117 2.39 -2.68 4.23
N ALA A 118 3.42 -3.43 4.62
CA ALA A 118 4.49 -2.94 5.48
C ALA A 118 5.18 -1.70 4.90
N SER A 119 5.65 -1.75 3.66
CA SER A 119 6.31 -0.62 3.00
C SER A 119 5.40 0.59 2.82
N VAL A 120 4.12 0.37 2.49
CA VAL A 120 3.12 1.44 2.36
C VAL A 120 2.81 2.07 3.71
N ALA A 121 2.62 1.27 4.77
CA ALA A 121 2.35 1.76 6.12
C ALA A 121 3.53 2.55 6.68
N SER A 122 4.77 2.10 6.44
CA SER A 122 5.99 2.78 6.86
C SER A 122 6.18 4.13 6.13
N ALA A 123 5.94 4.17 4.81
CA ALA A 123 5.95 5.41 4.05
C ALA A 123 4.84 6.36 4.52
N LEU A 124 3.64 5.86 4.83
CA LEU A 124 2.51 6.64 5.33
C LEU A 124 2.79 7.20 6.71
N ALA A 125 3.41 6.43 7.62
CA ALA A 125 3.87 6.92 8.92
C ALA A 125 4.81 8.13 8.77
N GLY A 126 5.69 8.09 7.77
CA GLY A 126 6.55 9.22 7.42
C GLY A 126 5.77 10.44 6.93
N THR A 127 4.83 10.25 6.00
CA THR A 127 4.03 11.35 5.41
C THR A 127 3.11 12.02 6.42
N THR A 128 2.54 11.28 7.36
CA THR A 128 1.66 11.79 8.43
C THR A 128 2.41 12.45 9.58
N GLY A 129 3.74 12.48 9.54
CA GLY A 129 4.56 13.13 10.56
C GLY A 129 4.64 12.37 11.89
N THR A 130 4.35 11.05 11.88
CA THR A 130 4.49 10.20 13.07
C THR A 130 5.87 10.36 13.68
N ARG A 131 5.95 10.42 15.02
CA ARG A 131 7.24 10.54 15.74
C ARG A 131 8.11 9.30 15.50
N ALA A 132 9.39 9.51 15.21
CA ALA A 132 10.32 8.42 14.90
C ALA A 132 10.39 7.34 16.01
N GLY A 133 10.38 7.74 17.29
CA GLY A 133 10.35 6.79 18.40
C GLY A 133 9.09 5.89 18.41
N SER A 134 7.92 6.47 18.13
CA SER A 134 6.66 5.71 18.03
C SER A 134 6.69 4.77 16.82
N PHE A 135 7.21 5.23 15.68
CA PHE A 135 7.39 4.40 14.49
C PHE A 135 8.29 3.19 14.80
N LEU A 136 9.51 3.43 15.32
CA LEU A 136 10.47 2.36 15.62
C LEU A 136 9.93 1.36 16.63
N PHE A 137 9.18 1.82 17.64
CA PHE A 137 8.59 0.94 18.65
C PHE A 137 7.53 0.00 18.04
N PHE A 138 6.53 0.55 17.35
CA PHE A 138 5.44 -0.26 16.79
C PHE A 138 5.88 -1.10 15.60
N ASP A 139 6.74 -0.57 14.74
CA ASP A 139 7.28 -1.32 13.60
C ASP A 139 8.22 -2.43 14.06
N GLY A 140 9.10 -2.15 15.04
CA GLY A 140 9.96 -3.14 15.67
C GLY A 140 9.19 -4.24 16.40
N LEU A 141 8.12 -3.87 17.13
CA LEU A 141 7.22 -4.84 17.77
C LEU A 141 6.54 -5.74 16.70
N GLY A 142 6.05 -5.14 15.62
CA GLY A 142 5.47 -5.87 14.51
C GLY A 142 6.45 -6.83 13.85
N ALA A 143 7.68 -6.37 13.59
CA ALA A 143 8.75 -7.19 13.03
C ALA A 143 9.15 -8.34 13.96
N ALA A 144 9.24 -8.08 15.27
CA ALA A 144 9.56 -9.11 16.27
C ALA A 144 8.47 -10.18 16.37
N LEU A 145 7.20 -9.79 16.37
CA LEU A 145 6.07 -10.72 16.38
C LEU A 145 6.02 -11.53 15.08
N TRP A 146 6.18 -10.88 13.93
CA TRP A 146 6.14 -11.52 12.61
C TRP A 146 7.28 -12.52 12.42
N ALA A 147 8.53 -12.11 12.67
CA ALA A 147 9.70 -12.97 12.56
C ALA A 147 9.74 -14.03 13.68
N GLY A 148 9.37 -13.64 14.91
CA GLY A 148 9.31 -14.55 16.05
C GLY A 148 8.31 -15.68 15.83
N LEU A 149 7.14 -15.39 15.25
CA LEU A 149 6.16 -16.43 14.91
C LEU A 149 6.70 -17.40 13.86
N ALA A 150 7.39 -16.92 12.82
CA ALA A 150 7.99 -17.77 11.80
C ALA A 150 9.09 -18.67 12.36
N ILE A 151 10.00 -18.09 13.17
CA ILE A 151 11.09 -18.83 13.83
C ILE A 151 10.52 -19.85 14.82
N PHE A 152 9.51 -19.48 15.61
CA PHE A 152 8.82 -20.38 16.54
C PHE A 152 8.15 -21.55 15.82
N LEU A 153 7.39 -21.28 14.75
CA LEU A 153 6.80 -22.33 13.93
C LEU A 153 7.88 -23.25 13.35
N GLY A 154 9.00 -22.70 12.89
CA GLY A 154 10.14 -23.50 12.44
C GLY A 154 10.69 -24.40 13.53
N SER A 155 10.89 -23.88 14.74
CA SER A 155 11.46 -24.66 15.86
C SER A 155 10.57 -25.83 16.30
N LEU A 156 9.26 -25.77 16.10
CA LEU A 156 8.36 -26.90 16.36
C LEU A 156 8.61 -28.10 15.44
N PHE A 157 9.18 -27.86 14.26
CA PHE A 157 9.50 -28.91 13.29
C PHE A 157 11.00 -29.32 13.31
N SER A 158 11.76 -28.90 14.32
CA SER A 158 13.18 -29.18 14.42
C SER A 158 13.53 -30.66 14.50
N THR A 159 12.66 -31.49 15.08
CA THR A 159 12.84 -32.95 15.20
C THR A 159 12.55 -33.71 13.90
N ASP A 160 11.77 -33.10 12.99
CA ASP A 160 11.36 -33.73 11.73
C ASP A 160 12.02 -33.08 10.50
N ILE A 161 13.08 -32.27 10.73
CA ILE A 161 13.72 -31.50 9.65
C ILE A 161 14.33 -32.43 8.58
N ASP A 162 14.88 -33.57 8.97
CA ASP A 162 15.45 -34.57 8.06
C ASP A 162 14.33 -35.21 7.21
N ASN A 163 13.19 -35.49 7.82
CA ASN A 163 12.01 -35.96 7.09
C ASN A 163 11.45 -34.89 6.17
N LEU A 164 11.37 -33.63 6.60
CA LEU A 164 10.94 -32.52 5.78
C LEU A 164 11.89 -32.27 4.60
N LEU A 165 13.20 -32.32 4.83
CA LEU A 165 14.21 -32.20 3.79
C LEU A 165 14.20 -33.39 2.82
N SER A 166 13.99 -34.61 3.28
CA SER A 166 13.84 -35.80 2.43
C SER A 166 12.57 -35.74 1.58
N VAL A 167 11.45 -35.26 2.14
CA VAL A 167 10.22 -35.00 1.41
C VAL A 167 10.40 -33.89 0.39
N LEU A 168 11.07 -32.79 0.74
CA LEU A 168 11.43 -31.71 -0.18
C LEU A 168 12.41 -32.17 -1.28
N GLU A 169 13.35 -33.07 -0.98
CA GLU A 169 14.19 -33.70 -1.99
C GLU A 169 13.43 -34.65 -2.91
N GLN A 170 12.51 -35.43 -2.38
CA GLN A 170 11.62 -36.30 -3.17
C GLN A 170 10.67 -35.52 -4.09
N PHE A 171 10.19 -34.38 -3.61
CA PHE A 171 9.44 -33.42 -4.44
C PHE A 171 10.35 -32.47 -5.27
N GLY A 172 11.66 -32.53 -5.08
CA GLY A 172 12.68 -31.55 -5.39
C GLY A 172 12.63 -30.88 -6.76
N LYS A 173 12.55 -31.60 -7.86
CA LYS A 173 12.45 -30.96 -9.19
C LYS A 173 11.00 -30.67 -9.59
N GLY A 174 10.08 -31.57 -9.30
CA GLY A 174 8.66 -31.43 -9.64
C GLY A 174 7.96 -30.36 -8.79
N GLY A 175 8.17 -30.37 -7.47
CA GLY A 175 7.56 -29.41 -6.54
C GLY A 175 8.04 -27.98 -6.76
N THR A 176 9.34 -27.79 -6.98
CA THR A 176 9.89 -26.46 -7.28
C THR A 176 9.36 -25.93 -8.62
N LEU A 177 9.26 -26.80 -9.64
CA LEU A 177 8.68 -26.45 -10.93
C LEU A 177 7.19 -26.09 -10.79
N LEU A 178 6.45 -26.84 -9.97
CA LEU A 178 5.03 -26.60 -9.69
C LEU A 178 4.81 -25.29 -8.95
N LEU A 179 5.63 -24.98 -7.93
CA LEU A 179 5.59 -23.71 -7.21
C LEU A 179 5.97 -22.55 -8.12
N LEU A 180 6.99 -22.69 -8.95
CA LEU A 180 7.40 -21.69 -9.92
C LEU A 180 6.30 -21.47 -10.98
N ALA A 181 5.70 -22.54 -11.48
CA ALA A 181 4.57 -22.46 -12.40
C ALA A 181 3.35 -21.78 -11.75
N ALA A 182 3.00 -22.16 -10.52
CA ALA A 182 1.93 -21.52 -9.76
C ALA A 182 2.20 -20.02 -9.53
N PHE A 183 3.44 -19.65 -9.20
CA PHE A 183 3.85 -18.26 -9.05
C PHE A 183 3.79 -17.47 -10.37
N VAL A 184 4.26 -18.06 -11.47
CA VAL A 184 4.16 -17.44 -12.81
C VAL A 184 2.69 -17.29 -13.23
N ILE A 185 1.86 -18.29 -13.00
CA ILE A 185 0.41 -18.23 -13.26
C ILE A 185 -0.24 -17.15 -12.40
N PHE A 186 0.11 -17.05 -11.12
CA PHE A 186 -0.36 -15.99 -10.23
C PHE A 186 0.03 -14.59 -10.75
N LEU A 187 1.27 -14.38 -11.14
CA LEU A 187 1.72 -13.12 -11.73
C LEU A 187 1.01 -12.83 -13.06
N ALA A 188 0.90 -13.83 -13.93
CA ALA A 188 0.23 -13.71 -15.22
C ALA A 188 -1.26 -13.37 -15.07
N THR A 189 -1.96 -14.03 -14.13
CA THR A 189 -3.38 -13.74 -13.85
C THR A 189 -3.57 -12.34 -13.26
N LYS A 190 -2.68 -11.90 -12.36
CA LYS A 190 -2.69 -10.54 -11.82
C LYS A 190 -2.39 -9.49 -12.90
N TRP A 191 -1.40 -9.74 -13.74
CA TRP A 191 -1.07 -8.88 -14.87
C TRP A 191 -2.21 -8.80 -15.89
N TRP A 192 -2.83 -9.94 -16.22
CA TRP A 192 -4.00 -10.04 -17.10
C TRP A 192 -5.22 -9.30 -16.54
N GLN A 193 -5.51 -9.47 -15.25
CA GLN A 193 -6.58 -8.75 -14.56
C GLN A 193 -6.36 -7.24 -14.65
N ARG A 194 -5.12 -6.79 -14.38
CA ARG A 194 -4.72 -5.37 -14.51
C ARG A 194 -4.86 -4.87 -15.95
N TYR A 195 -4.40 -5.65 -16.94
CA TYR A 195 -4.51 -5.28 -18.34
C TYR A 195 -5.97 -5.18 -18.81
N ARG A 196 -6.80 -6.18 -18.49
CA ARG A 196 -8.23 -6.15 -18.79
C ARG A 196 -8.96 -5.01 -18.11
N PHE A 197 -8.61 -4.72 -16.86
CA PHE A 197 -9.17 -3.62 -16.11
C PHE A 197 -8.83 -2.27 -16.75
N LEU A 198 -7.55 -2.03 -17.06
CA LEU A 198 -7.11 -0.81 -17.74
C LEU A 198 -7.74 -0.65 -19.14
N LYS A 199 -7.91 -1.76 -19.87
CA LYS A 199 -8.58 -1.75 -21.16
C LYS A 199 -10.08 -1.45 -21.03
N ALA A 200 -10.74 -1.99 -20.00
CA ALA A 200 -12.15 -1.69 -19.71
C ALA A 200 -12.39 -0.24 -19.25
N LEU A 201 -11.34 0.45 -18.77
CA LEU A 201 -11.38 1.83 -18.35
C LEU A 201 -11.04 2.84 -19.48
N ARG A 202 -10.96 2.40 -20.74
CA ARG A 202 -10.81 3.30 -21.90
C ARG A 202 -12.10 4.10 -22.12
N MET A 203 -12.33 5.07 -21.23
CA MET A 203 -13.36 6.08 -21.39
C MET A 203 -12.74 7.35 -21.98
N ALA A 204 -13.57 8.18 -22.63
CA ALA A 204 -13.16 9.54 -23.00
C ALA A 204 -12.71 10.26 -21.72
N ARG A 205 -11.47 10.74 -21.73
CA ARG A 205 -10.88 11.51 -20.62
C ARG A 205 -10.96 12.98 -20.96
N ILE A 206 -11.05 13.82 -19.93
CA ILE A 206 -10.90 15.28 -20.08
C ILE A 206 -9.48 15.69 -19.71
N SER A 207 -8.86 16.60 -20.46
CA SER A 207 -7.57 17.17 -20.09
C SER A 207 -7.73 18.24 -19.03
N VAL A 208 -6.65 18.54 -18.30
CA VAL A 208 -6.62 19.58 -17.28
C VAL A 208 -6.91 20.95 -17.91
N ASP A 209 -6.33 21.25 -19.08
CA ASP A 209 -6.53 22.51 -19.77
C ASP A 209 -7.97 22.67 -20.31
N GLU A 210 -8.60 21.55 -20.71
CA GLU A 210 -10.00 21.54 -21.14
C GLU A 210 -10.92 21.83 -19.95
N LEU A 211 -10.70 21.19 -18.80
CA LEU A 211 -11.46 21.46 -17.59
C LEU A 211 -11.28 22.91 -17.12
N TYR A 212 -10.05 23.42 -17.13
CA TYR A 212 -9.79 24.80 -16.74
C TYR A 212 -10.53 25.79 -17.63
N ARG A 213 -10.55 25.58 -18.95
CA ARG A 213 -11.30 26.41 -19.91
C ARG A 213 -12.80 26.36 -19.65
N LEU A 214 -13.39 25.19 -19.38
CA LEU A 214 -14.81 25.06 -19.02
C LEU A 214 -15.16 25.92 -17.79
N LEU A 215 -14.34 25.84 -16.75
CA LEU A 215 -14.53 26.63 -15.53
C LEU A 215 -14.41 28.12 -15.80
N GLN A 216 -13.49 28.57 -16.65
CA GLN A 216 -13.35 29.99 -17.04
C GLN A 216 -14.50 30.49 -17.88
N GLN A 217 -15.15 29.64 -18.66
CA GLN A 217 -16.31 29.98 -19.49
C GLN A 217 -17.63 30.03 -18.68
N GLY A 218 -17.56 29.71 -17.38
CA GLY A 218 -18.74 29.69 -16.51
C GLY A 218 -19.56 28.40 -16.66
N GLU A 219 -19.07 27.40 -17.40
CA GLU A 219 -19.66 26.07 -17.37
C GLU A 219 -19.32 25.43 -16.02
N LEU A 220 -20.34 24.91 -15.35
CA LEU A 220 -20.20 24.30 -14.01
C LEU A 220 -20.42 22.79 -14.08
N PRO A 221 -19.47 22.04 -14.63
CA PRO A 221 -19.54 20.58 -14.51
C PRO A 221 -19.47 20.17 -13.03
N THR A 222 -20.12 19.10 -12.66
CA THR A 222 -19.95 18.55 -11.31
C THR A 222 -18.59 17.85 -11.20
N ILE A 223 -17.67 18.45 -10.43
CA ILE A 223 -16.33 17.91 -10.22
C ILE A 223 -16.34 17.07 -8.95
N VAL A 224 -15.90 15.81 -9.07
CA VAL A 224 -15.93 14.81 -7.98
C VAL A 224 -14.53 14.42 -7.59
N ASP A 225 -14.18 14.67 -6.32
CA ASP A 225 -12.92 14.24 -5.71
C ASP A 225 -13.09 12.91 -5.00
N VAL A 226 -12.49 11.86 -5.56
CA VAL A 226 -12.52 10.50 -4.97
C VAL A 226 -11.20 10.13 -4.28
N ARG A 227 -10.40 11.11 -3.88
CA ARG A 227 -9.21 10.89 -3.07
C ARG A 227 -9.58 10.53 -1.63
N SER A 228 -8.57 10.10 -0.87
CA SER A 228 -8.75 9.93 0.57
C SER A 228 -8.97 11.27 1.29
N PRO A 229 -9.66 11.27 2.46
CA PRO A 229 -9.90 12.49 3.24
C PRO A 229 -8.62 13.27 3.58
N LEU A 230 -7.51 12.55 3.86
CA LEU A 230 -6.23 13.19 4.13
C LEU A 230 -5.69 13.94 2.90
N SER A 231 -5.81 13.34 1.72
CA SER A 231 -5.38 13.95 0.45
C SER A 231 -6.26 15.14 0.04
N GLN A 232 -7.54 15.10 0.38
CA GLN A 232 -8.51 16.19 0.13
C GLN A 232 -8.19 17.44 0.96
N LYS A 233 -7.78 17.26 2.23
CA LYS A 233 -7.37 18.38 3.11
C LYS A 233 -6.16 19.16 2.60
N ALA A 234 -5.32 18.55 1.77
CA ALA A 234 -4.16 19.22 1.18
C ALA A 234 -4.50 20.16 0.01
N GLY A 235 -5.79 20.32 -0.30
CA GLY A 235 -6.32 21.17 -1.37
C GLY A 235 -7.06 20.37 -2.43
N ARG A 236 -8.10 20.99 -3.04
CA ARG A 236 -8.99 20.42 -4.05
C ARG A 236 -9.00 21.28 -5.32
N ILE A 237 -9.46 20.72 -6.42
CA ILE A 237 -9.81 21.52 -7.60
C ILE A 237 -11.00 22.41 -7.20
N PRO A 238 -11.01 23.72 -7.54
CA PRO A 238 -12.08 24.62 -7.15
C PRO A 238 -13.47 24.10 -7.53
N GLY A 239 -14.40 24.15 -6.59
CA GLY A 239 -15.77 23.65 -6.74
C GLY A 239 -15.90 22.12 -6.72
N ALA A 240 -14.87 21.37 -6.37
CA ALA A 240 -14.94 19.93 -6.30
C ALA A 240 -15.67 19.44 -5.03
N VAL A 241 -16.58 18.49 -5.22
CA VAL A 241 -17.28 17.79 -4.14
C VAL A 241 -16.50 16.54 -3.75
N ALA A 242 -16.15 16.43 -2.48
CA ALA A 242 -15.52 15.24 -1.95
C ALA A 242 -16.55 14.12 -1.80
N ILE A 243 -16.26 12.94 -2.34
CA ILE A 243 -17.15 11.78 -2.25
C ILE A 243 -16.36 10.54 -1.82
N SER A 244 -16.83 9.89 -0.75
CA SER A 244 -16.37 8.56 -0.36
C SER A 244 -17.06 7.47 -1.17
N ASP A 245 -16.51 6.24 -1.18
CA ASP A 245 -17.14 5.11 -1.87
C ASP A 245 -18.56 4.81 -1.33
N GLU A 246 -18.83 5.14 -0.07
CA GLU A 246 -20.13 4.94 0.58
C GLU A 246 -21.15 5.99 0.18
N GLU A 247 -20.68 7.22 -0.09
CA GLU A 247 -21.52 8.38 -0.45
C GLU A 247 -21.89 8.43 -1.93
N ILE A 248 -21.31 7.56 -2.78
CA ILE A 248 -21.64 7.51 -4.21
C ILE A 248 -23.15 7.28 -4.44
N GLN A 249 -23.82 6.53 -3.55
CA GLN A 249 -25.25 6.26 -3.65
C GLN A 249 -26.08 7.53 -3.39
N THR A 250 -25.71 8.31 -2.40
CA THR A 250 -26.37 9.58 -2.05
C THR A 250 -26.13 10.63 -3.14
N PHE A 251 -24.92 10.70 -3.69
CA PHE A 251 -24.57 11.58 -4.79
C PHE A 251 -25.42 11.31 -6.04
N VAL A 252 -25.62 10.04 -6.40
CA VAL A 252 -26.46 9.62 -7.53
C VAL A 252 -27.91 10.13 -7.39
N ALA A 253 -28.43 10.23 -6.16
CA ALA A 253 -29.77 10.74 -5.92
C ALA A 253 -29.89 12.27 -6.05
N ALA A 254 -28.78 13.00 -5.94
CA ALA A 254 -28.75 14.46 -5.88
C ALA A 254 -28.44 15.15 -7.21
N VAL A 255 -27.79 14.46 -8.17
CA VAL A 255 -27.33 15.05 -9.43
C VAL A 255 -28.09 14.45 -10.61
N SER A 256 -28.53 15.31 -11.56
CA SER A 256 -29.20 14.84 -12.78
C SER A 256 -28.29 13.99 -13.66
N SER A 257 -28.81 12.93 -14.26
CA SER A 257 -28.08 11.99 -15.14
C SER A 257 -27.50 12.65 -16.40
N ASP A 258 -28.07 13.77 -16.85
CA ASP A 258 -27.64 14.49 -18.03
C ASP A 258 -26.54 15.53 -17.74
N HIS A 259 -26.24 15.75 -16.46
CA HIS A 259 -25.19 16.68 -16.06
C HIS A 259 -23.80 16.09 -16.35
N GLU A 260 -22.88 16.97 -16.74
CA GLU A 260 -21.51 16.53 -16.95
C GLU A 260 -20.80 16.34 -15.60
N VAL A 261 -20.27 15.12 -15.40
CA VAL A 261 -19.55 14.75 -14.17
C VAL A 261 -18.09 14.47 -14.51
N ILE A 262 -17.19 15.20 -13.86
CA ILE A 262 -15.75 15.01 -14.00
C ILE A 262 -15.22 14.42 -12.70
N VAL A 263 -14.62 13.25 -12.80
CA VAL A 263 -14.11 12.52 -11.62
C VAL A 263 -12.58 12.55 -11.61
N TYR A 264 -11.97 12.91 -10.50
CA TYR A 264 -10.51 12.88 -10.39
C TYR A 264 -10.01 12.19 -9.11
N CYS A 265 -8.79 11.70 -9.19
CA CYS A 265 -8.05 11.09 -8.08
C CYS A 265 -6.58 11.53 -8.11
N ALA A 266 -5.77 10.99 -7.21
CA ALA A 266 -4.31 11.16 -7.20
C ALA A 266 -3.58 9.86 -7.59
N CYS A 267 -4.28 8.92 -8.23
CA CYS A 267 -3.73 7.61 -8.57
C CYS A 267 -3.10 7.63 -9.97
N PRO A 268 -1.96 6.94 -10.17
CA PRO A 268 -1.43 6.73 -11.51
C PRO A 268 -2.45 6.05 -12.42
N ASN A 269 -2.58 6.57 -13.65
CA ASN A 269 -3.57 6.12 -14.66
C ASN A 269 -5.05 6.29 -14.27
N GLU A 270 -5.35 7.15 -13.32
CA GLU A 270 -6.70 7.57 -12.88
C GLU A 270 -7.64 6.39 -12.52
N VAL A 271 -7.07 5.31 -11.97
CA VAL A 271 -7.80 4.03 -11.76
C VAL A 271 -9.01 4.21 -10.85
N SER A 272 -8.87 4.95 -9.73
CA SER A 272 -9.98 5.21 -8.81
C SER A 272 -11.06 6.08 -9.46
N ALA A 273 -10.66 7.15 -10.16
CA ALA A 273 -11.59 8.02 -10.88
C ALA A 273 -12.35 7.25 -11.98
N ALA A 274 -11.64 6.42 -12.74
CA ALA A 274 -12.24 5.62 -13.79
C ALA A 274 -13.18 4.52 -13.26
N ARG A 275 -12.89 3.96 -12.07
CA ARG A 275 -13.78 3.01 -11.39
C ARG A 275 -15.10 3.69 -11.01
N VAL A 276 -15.03 4.85 -10.37
CA VAL A 276 -16.21 5.61 -9.98
C VAL A 276 -16.98 6.09 -11.21
N ALA A 277 -16.29 6.59 -12.25
CA ALA A 277 -16.91 6.97 -13.51
C ALA A 277 -17.67 5.80 -14.16
N LYS A 278 -17.10 4.58 -14.12
CA LYS A 278 -17.79 3.38 -14.62
C LYS A 278 -19.03 3.05 -13.80
N GLN A 279 -18.96 3.15 -12.46
CA GLN A 279 -20.12 2.94 -11.59
C GLN A 279 -21.24 3.95 -11.86
N LEU A 280 -20.90 5.24 -12.05
CA LEU A 280 -21.85 6.28 -12.42
C LEU A 280 -22.51 6.00 -13.77
N ARG A 281 -21.72 5.59 -14.77
CA ARG A 281 -22.27 5.20 -16.10
C ARG A 281 -23.21 4.01 -16.03
N GLN A 282 -22.93 3.01 -15.20
CA GLN A 282 -23.83 1.87 -14.97
C GLN A 282 -25.16 2.29 -14.32
N ARG A 283 -25.20 3.46 -13.67
CA ARG A 283 -26.38 4.04 -13.02
C ARG A 283 -27.11 5.08 -13.90
N GLY A 284 -26.73 5.18 -15.19
CA GLY A 284 -27.42 6.02 -16.15
C GLY A 284 -26.79 7.39 -16.42
N TYR A 285 -25.64 7.71 -15.82
CA TYR A 285 -24.91 8.95 -16.12
C TYR A 285 -24.16 8.81 -17.43
N HIS A 286 -24.57 9.50 -18.49
CA HIS A 286 -23.99 9.36 -19.82
C HIS A 286 -22.75 10.23 -20.05
N ARG A 287 -22.64 11.36 -19.34
CA ARG A 287 -21.58 12.37 -19.51
C ARG A 287 -20.60 12.35 -18.34
N VAL A 288 -19.93 11.21 -18.14
CA VAL A 288 -18.93 11.06 -17.08
C VAL A 288 -17.56 10.88 -17.68
N ARG A 289 -16.62 11.74 -17.32
CA ARG A 289 -15.22 11.73 -17.81
C ARG A 289 -14.21 11.77 -16.66
N PRO A 290 -13.24 10.83 -16.59
CA PRO A 290 -12.10 10.95 -15.69
C PRO A 290 -11.17 12.09 -16.13
N LEU A 291 -10.60 12.83 -15.16
CA LEU A 291 -9.60 13.86 -15.41
C LEU A 291 -8.24 13.19 -15.65
N HIS A 292 -7.66 13.45 -16.83
CA HIS A 292 -6.35 12.90 -17.20
C HIS A 292 -5.25 13.44 -16.29
N GLY A 293 -4.45 12.53 -15.69
CA GLY A 293 -3.41 12.87 -14.73
C GLY A 293 -3.92 13.31 -13.36
N GLY A 294 -5.25 13.40 -13.16
CA GLY A 294 -5.88 13.75 -11.90
C GLY A 294 -5.41 15.06 -11.29
N ILE A 295 -5.34 15.11 -9.94
CA ILE A 295 -4.92 16.33 -9.22
C ILE A 295 -3.43 16.65 -9.44
N ASP A 296 -2.60 15.66 -9.70
CA ASP A 296 -1.17 15.88 -9.89
C ASP A 296 -0.92 16.67 -11.19
N ALA A 297 -1.62 16.36 -12.28
CA ALA A 297 -1.55 17.11 -13.53
C ALA A 297 -2.13 18.54 -13.39
N TRP A 298 -3.16 18.73 -12.53
CA TRP A 298 -3.71 20.06 -12.23
C TRP A 298 -2.68 20.95 -11.53
N ILE A 299 -1.95 20.38 -10.56
CA ILE A 299 -0.89 21.07 -9.83
C ILE A 299 0.32 21.33 -10.74
N GLU A 300 0.71 20.38 -11.58
CA GLU A 300 1.81 20.53 -12.54
C GLU A 300 1.53 21.63 -13.59
N ALA A 301 0.27 21.79 -13.97
CA ALA A 301 -0.17 22.89 -14.85
C ALA A 301 -0.18 24.26 -14.14
N GLY A 302 0.08 24.32 -12.83
CA GLY A 302 0.17 25.57 -12.06
C GLY A 302 -1.20 26.18 -11.70
N TYR A 303 -2.30 25.43 -11.82
CA TYR A 303 -3.63 25.92 -11.47
C TYR A 303 -3.87 25.94 -9.96
N ALA A 304 -4.65 26.93 -9.51
CA ALA A 304 -4.95 27.12 -8.09
C ALA A 304 -5.75 25.95 -7.50
N LEU A 305 -5.48 25.67 -6.23
CA LEU A 305 -6.26 24.74 -5.42
C LEU A 305 -7.15 25.52 -4.45
N GLU A 306 -8.32 24.97 -4.19
CA GLU A 306 -9.19 25.39 -3.11
C GLU A 306 -8.78 24.65 -1.84
N LEU A 307 -8.48 25.41 -0.79
CA LEU A 307 -8.22 24.88 0.55
C LEU A 307 -9.50 24.96 1.36
N ASP A 308 -9.82 23.89 2.13
CA ASP A 308 -10.90 24.00 3.11
C ASP A 308 -10.59 25.17 4.04
N PRO A 309 -11.61 26.00 4.41
CA PRO A 309 -11.41 27.00 5.44
C PRO A 309 -10.90 26.28 6.69
N ILE A 310 -9.80 26.78 7.25
CA ILE A 310 -9.30 26.29 8.53
C ILE A 310 -10.45 26.43 9.51
N GLU A 311 -11.04 25.32 9.96
CA GLU A 311 -11.90 25.34 11.15
C GLU A 311 -11.03 25.92 12.28
N THR A 312 -11.23 27.19 12.56
CA THR A 312 -10.70 27.85 13.74
C THR A 312 -11.25 27.05 14.91
N GLN A 313 -10.38 26.21 15.48
CA GLN A 313 -10.68 25.54 16.74
C GLN A 313 -11.09 26.64 17.71
N SER A 314 -12.37 26.64 18.06
CA SER A 314 -12.88 27.47 19.16
C SER A 314 -12.00 27.18 20.38
N PRO A 315 -11.50 28.23 21.05
CA PRO A 315 -10.66 28.03 22.24
C PRO A 315 -11.44 27.16 23.25
N PRO A 316 -10.77 26.28 23.98
CA PRO A 316 -11.41 25.43 24.97
C PRO A 316 -12.15 26.32 25.97
N HIS A 317 -13.45 26.06 26.12
CA HIS A 317 -14.30 26.68 27.11
C HIS A 317 -13.59 26.58 28.46
N GLU A 318 -13.06 27.71 28.94
CA GLU A 318 -12.62 27.84 30.33
C GLU A 318 -13.83 27.47 31.21
N ALA A 319 -13.69 26.35 31.91
CA ALA A 319 -14.60 25.98 32.97
C ALA A 319 -14.55 27.10 34.03
N ARG A 320 -15.55 27.98 34.04
CA ARG A 320 -15.83 28.88 35.16
C ARG A 320 -16.18 28.00 36.34
N SER A 321 -15.27 27.88 37.26
CA SER A 321 -15.54 27.50 38.65
C SER A 321 -16.35 28.59 39.29
N ALA A 322 -17.52 28.25 39.80
CA ALA A 322 -18.22 28.89 40.89
C ALA A 322 -18.76 27.78 41.82
#